data_3d987fbe7c2000ead5243baae84db252
#
_entry.id   3d987fbe7c2000ead5243baae84db252
#
_cell.length_a   1.000
_cell.length_b   1.000
_cell.length_c   1.000
_cell.angle_alpha   90.00
_cell.angle_beta   90.00
_cell.angle_gamma   90.00
#
_symmetry.space_group_name_H-M   'P 1'
#
loop_
_entity.id
_entity.type
_entity.pdbx_description
1 polymer ?
#
loop_
_entity_poly.entity_id
_entity_poly.type
_entity_poly.pdbx_seq_one_letter_code
_entity_poly.pdbx_strand_id
1 'polypeptide(L)'
;MPEGGPFLPYGRQTIEDDDIAAVAAALRADLLTTGPLVERFEAALAERTGARFAVVCNSGTAALHLAVKAVGLQPGEVCVVPAITFAATANSVRYEGGEVVFADVDPATGLMTPQTLAEALRRAGGARVRAVLPVHLGGMTGELSGLRPAAEAAGAVVIEDACHALGTRTPEGPVGACARSALACFSFHPVKTICTGEGGAVTTNDAALAERLRLYRSHGITRDAARFEDREAAFDGGAANPWWYEEHDLGWNYRLPDVLCALGLSQLAKLDRLLARRRRLETLYREALQGLAPHVRTIAPPPGCDPALHLFQVLIDFEAAGLSRRQAMERLKARGIGTQVHYIPVHRQPYYRARYGEVALPGADRFYRETLSLPLYPAMADADVGRVAAALGEVLK
;
A
#
# COMPACT_ATOMS: atom_id res chain seq x y z
N MET A 1 -7.71 -28.27 -23.15
CA MET A 1 -7.98 -27.48 -21.96
C MET A 1 -7.25 -28.13 -20.82
N PRO A 2 -6.53 -27.41 -19.93
CA PRO A 2 -5.87 -28.08 -18.82
C PRO A 2 -6.94 -28.81 -18.00
N GLU A 3 -6.64 -30.04 -17.58
CA GLU A 3 -7.46 -30.82 -16.66
C GLU A 3 -7.59 -30.04 -15.35
N GLY A 4 -8.67 -29.27 -15.12
CA GLY A 4 -8.82 -28.57 -13.85
C GLY A 4 -9.56 -27.23 -13.85
N GLY A 5 -10.25 -26.83 -14.90
CA GLY A 5 -11.04 -25.60 -14.94
C GLY A 5 -10.24 -24.32 -15.35
N PRO A 6 -10.84 -23.12 -15.28
CA PRO A 6 -10.21 -21.88 -15.74
C PRO A 6 -8.97 -21.53 -14.89
N PHE A 7 -8.04 -20.78 -15.51
CA PHE A 7 -6.85 -20.28 -14.80
C PHE A 7 -7.23 -19.33 -13.66
N LEU A 8 -6.71 -19.57 -12.47
CA LEU A 8 -6.88 -18.75 -11.28
C LEU A 8 -5.64 -17.85 -11.11
N PRO A 9 -5.68 -16.55 -11.42
CA PRO A 9 -4.58 -15.64 -11.13
C PRO A 9 -4.43 -15.46 -9.61
N TYR A 10 -3.26 -15.00 -9.13
CA TYR A 10 -3.06 -14.74 -7.71
C TYR A 10 -3.95 -13.60 -7.16
N GLY A 11 -4.36 -12.68 -8.03
CA GLY A 11 -5.21 -11.55 -7.71
C GLY A 11 -5.91 -11.03 -8.96
N ARG A 12 -7.11 -10.48 -8.80
CA ARG A 12 -7.94 -9.93 -9.87
C ARG A 12 -8.90 -8.89 -9.30
N GLN A 13 -9.14 -7.83 -10.05
CA GLN A 13 -10.20 -6.86 -9.77
C GLN A 13 -11.59 -7.50 -9.91
N THR A 14 -12.56 -6.90 -9.22
CA THR A 14 -13.98 -7.21 -9.38
C THR A 14 -14.68 -5.93 -9.86
N ILE A 15 -15.11 -5.90 -11.12
CA ILE A 15 -15.85 -4.80 -11.72
C ILE A 15 -17.25 -5.31 -12.04
N GLU A 16 -18.25 -4.54 -11.65
CA GLU A 16 -19.68 -4.86 -11.79
C GLU A 16 -20.40 -3.77 -12.60
N ASP A 17 -21.65 -4.00 -12.97
CA ASP A 17 -22.40 -3.10 -13.85
C ASP A 17 -22.60 -1.70 -13.27
N ASP A 18 -22.71 -1.57 -11.94
CA ASP A 18 -22.79 -0.28 -11.25
C ASP A 18 -21.46 0.51 -11.35
N ASP A 19 -20.31 -0.16 -11.34
CA ASP A 19 -19.01 0.46 -11.59
C ASP A 19 -18.93 1.02 -13.02
N ILE A 20 -19.38 0.22 -14.00
CA ILE A 20 -19.44 0.63 -15.41
C ILE A 20 -20.39 1.81 -15.57
N ALA A 21 -21.55 1.77 -14.94
CA ALA A 21 -22.53 2.85 -14.98
C ALA A 21 -21.99 4.15 -14.35
N ALA A 22 -21.26 4.07 -13.22
CA ALA A 22 -20.65 5.22 -12.58
C ALA A 22 -19.60 5.89 -13.48
N VAL A 23 -18.72 5.11 -14.10
CA VAL A 23 -17.72 5.59 -15.07
C VAL A 23 -18.39 6.20 -16.29
N ALA A 24 -19.40 5.53 -16.85
CA ALA A 24 -20.14 6.02 -18.02
C ALA A 24 -20.87 7.35 -17.73
N ALA A 25 -21.40 7.53 -16.51
CA ALA A 25 -22.01 8.78 -16.07
C ALA A 25 -20.95 9.90 -15.97
N ALA A 26 -19.78 9.62 -15.36
CA ALA A 26 -18.69 10.59 -15.26
C ALA A 26 -18.16 11.04 -16.62
N LEU A 27 -18.10 10.13 -17.61
CA LEU A 27 -17.69 10.47 -18.99
C LEU A 27 -18.68 11.40 -19.72
N ARG A 28 -19.94 11.49 -19.24
CA ARG A 28 -20.95 12.41 -19.79
C ARG A 28 -21.03 13.73 -19.02
N ALA A 29 -20.30 13.87 -17.92
CA ALA A 29 -20.27 15.08 -17.12
C ALA A 29 -19.43 16.19 -17.79
N ASP A 30 -19.64 17.43 -17.37
CA ASP A 30 -18.92 18.61 -17.90
C ASP A 30 -17.42 18.58 -17.57
N LEU A 31 -17.02 17.94 -16.45
CA LEU A 31 -15.65 17.86 -15.99
C LEU A 31 -15.17 16.42 -15.89
N LEU A 32 -14.12 16.07 -16.63
CA LEU A 32 -13.46 14.76 -16.58
C LEU A 32 -12.30 14.72 -15.57
N THR A 33 -11.82 15.87 -15.15
CA THR A 33 -10.72 16.04 -14.19
C THR A 33 -10.91 17.33 -13.38
N THR A 34 -10.38 17.36 -12.15
CA THR A 34 -10.48 18.52 -11.23
C THR A 34 -11.92 18.99 -10.97
N GLY A 35 -12.86 18.06 -11.05
CA GLY A 35 -14.27 18.29 -10.79
C GLY A 35 -14.71 17.76 -9.41
N PRO A 36 -16.02 17.75 -9.15
CA PRO A 36 -16.58 17.49 -7.81
C PRO A 36 -16.44 16.02 -7.34
N LEU A 37 -16.18 15.07 -8.25
CA LEU A 37 -16.02 13.67 -7.87
C LEU A 37 -14.71 13.43 -7.11
N VAL A 38 -13.70 14.27 -7.32
CA VAL A 38 -12.45 14.24 -6.54
C VAL A 38 -12.74 14.51 -5.07
N GLU A 39 -13.41 15.62 -4.75
CA GLU A 39 -13.77 15.99 -3.38
C GLU A 39 -14.70 14.96 -2.72
N ARG A 40 -15.66 14.44 -3.47
CA ARG A 40 -16.57 13.39 -2.98
C ARG A 40 -15.84 12.10 -2.63
N PHE A 41 -14.86 11.69 -3.43
CA PHE A 41 -14.09 10.50 -3.16
C PHE A 41 -13.13 10.71 -1.98
N GLU A 42 -12.50 11.90 -1.86
CA GLU A 42 -11.70 12.29 -0.69
C GLU A 42 -12.56 12.25 0.59
N ALA A 43 -13.76 12.83 0.57
CA ALA A 43 -14.67 12.81 1.72
C ALA A 43 -15.09 11.39 2.13
N ALA A 44 -15.44 10.54 1.14
CA ALA A 44 -15.82 9.15 1.40
C ALA A 44 -14.66 8.31 1.96
N LEU A 45 -13.43 8.54 1.49
CA LEU A 45 -12.23 7.89 2.04
C LEU A 45 -11.92 8.37 3.47
N ALA A 46 -12.03 9.68 3.74
CA ALA A 46 -11.85 10.24 5.06
C ALA A 46 -12.86 9.64 6.06
N GLU A 47 -14.14 9.59 5.70
CA GLU A 47 -15.20 8.95 6.49
C GLU A 47 -14.88 7.46 6.73
N ARG A 48 -14.53 6.72 5.69
CA ARG A 48 -14.25 5.28 5.76
C ARG A 48 -13.06 4.94 6.65
N THR A 49 -12.03 5.76 6.62
CA THR A 49 -10.79 5.57 7.41
C THR A 49 -10.85 6.22 8.78
N GLY A 50 -11.79 7.14 9.02
CA GLY A 50 -11.87 7.92 10.24
C GLY A 50 -10.82 9.04 10.34
N ALA A 51 -10.13 9.38 9.25
CA ALA A 51 -9.23 10.51 9.18
C ALA A 51 -9.98 11.83 8.95
N ARG A 52 -9.37 12.94 9.34
CA ARG A 52 -9.95 14.28 9.08
C ARG A 52 -9.85 14.67 7.60
N PHE A 53 -8.79 14.23 6.92
CA PHE A 53 -8.52 14.57 5.53
C PHE A 53 -8.07 13.35 4.75
N ALA A 54 -8.51 13.26 3.50
CA ALA A 54 -7.93 12.39 2.50
C ALA A 54 -7.57 13.25 1.27
N VAL A 55 -6.50 12.86 0.58
CA VAL A 55 -6.04 13.50 -0.67
C VAL A 55 -5.78 12.40 -1.68
N VAL A 56 -6.61 12.31 -2.72
CA VAL A 56 -6.46 11.30 -3.77
C VAL A 56 -5.42 11.72 -4.79
N CYS A 57 -4.72 10.72 -5.36
CA CYS A 57 -3.70 10.90 -6.39
C CYS A 57 -3.71 9.74 -7.39
N ASN A 58 -2.91 9.84 -8.45
CA ASN A 58 -2.96 8.94 -9.59
C ASN A 58 -2.33 7.56 -9.39
N SER A 59 -1.67 7.29 -8.26
CA SER A 59 -1.12 5.95 -7.93
C SER A 59 -0.70 5.85 -6.47
N GLY A 60 -0.54 4.62 -5.96
CA GLY A 60 0.07 4.40 -4.65
C GLY A 60 1.51 4.90 -4.55
N THR A 61 2.27 4.85 -5.65
CA THR A 61 3.62 5.42 -5.73
C THR A 61 3.59 6.93 -5.55
N ALA A 62 2.65 7.62 -6.20
CA ALA A 62 2.44 9.05 -6.02
C ALA A 62 2.01 9.39 -4.59
N ALA A 63 1.17 8.57 -3.96
CA ALA A 63 0.77 8.74 -2.56
C ALA A 63 1.98 8.70 -1.61
N LEU A 64 2.85 7.70 -1.75
CA LEU A 64 4.08 7.57 -0.95
C LEU A 64 5.03 8.74 -1.19
N HIS A 65 5.23 9.14 -2.45
CA HIS A 65 6.09 10.25 -2.80
C HIS A 65 5.57 11.58 -2.22
N LEU A 66 4.28 11.87 -2.41
CA LEU A 66 3.63 13.05 -1.83
C LEU A 66 3.74 13.08 -0.30
N ALA A 67 3.57 11.92 0.37
CA ALA A 67 3.68 11.83 1.82
C ALA A 67 5.10 12.16 2.32
N VAL A 68 6.12 11.61 1.66
CA VAL A 68 7.53 11.88 1.98
C VAL A 68 7.89 13.35 1.72
N LYS A 69 7.46 13.93 0.61
CA LYS A 69 7.62 15.36 0.31
C LYS A 69 6.90 16.23 1.34
N ALA A 70 5.66 15.89 1.70
CA ALA A 70 4.85 16.71 2.61
C ALA A 70 5.43 16.79 4.02
N VAL A 71 6.10 15.74 4.52
CA VAL A 71 6.81 15.78 5.81
C VAL A 71 8.14 16.53 5.73
N GLY A 72 8.52 17.01 4.55
CA GLY A 72 9.68 17.88 4.33
C GLY A 72 11.02 17.12 4.41
N LEU A 73 11.09 15.89 3.85
CA LEU A 73 12.36 15.19 3.69
C LEU A 73 13.32 16.04 2.87
N GLN A 74 14.55 16.19 3.38
CA GLN A 74 15.62 16.93 2.69
C GLN A 74 16.64 15.94 2.11
N PRO A 75 17.35 16.34 1.03
CA PRO A 75 18.45 15.55 0.51
C PRO A 75 19.46 15.17 1.60
N GLY A 76 19.82 13.88 1.65
CA GLY A 76 20.73 13.31 2.66
C GLY A 76 20.11 12.95 4.00
N GLU A 77 18.89 13.38 4.32
CA GLU A 77 18.16 12.84 5.47
C GLU A 77 17.73 11.40 5.22
N VAL A 78 17.44 10.67 6.28
CA VAL A 78 17.18 9.23 6.24
C VAL A 78 15.69 8.92 6.47
N CYS A 79 15.18 7.93 5.75
CA CYS A 79 13.95 7.23 6.12
C CYS A 79 14.23 5.75 6.39
N VAL A 80 13.56 5.18 7.41
CA VAL A 80 13.60 3.74 7.69
C VAL A 80 12.47 3.05 6.97
N VAL A 81 12.80 2.03 6.16
CA VAL A 81 11.85 1.27 5.33
C VAL A 81 12.09 -0.23 5.56
N PRO A 82 11.05 -1.07 5.75
CA PRO A 82 11.25 -2.52 5.84
C PRO A 82 11.77 -3.08 4.52
N ALA A 83 12.62 -4.10 4.61
CA ALA A 83 13.18 -4.76 3.44
C ALA A 83 12.15 -5.49 2.60
N ILE A 84 11.08 -6.01 3.23
CA ILE A 84 9.95 -6.67 2.57
C ILE A 84 8.86 -5.64 2.27
N THR A 85 8.93 -5.08 1.07
CA THR A 85 7.98 -4.12 0.54
C THR A 85 8.05 -4.08 -0.99
N PHE A 86 7.08 -3.41 -1.61
CA PHE A 86 7.21 -3.02 -3.01
C PHE A 86 8.23 -1.88 -3.14
N ALA A 87 8.96 -1.84 -4.24
CA ALA A 87 10.04 -0.87 -4.44
C ALA A 87 9.61 0.60 -4.25
N ALA A 88 8.33 0.93 -4.49
CA ALA A 88 7.80 2.29 -4.40
C ALA A 88 8.00 2.92 -3.02
N THR A 89 7.93 2.14 -1.94
CA THR A 89 8.13 2.65 -0.57
C THR A 89 9.54 3.23 -0.39
N ALA A 90 10.56 2.50 -0.85
CA ALA A 90 11.94 2.97 -0.79
C ALA A 90 12.25 4.03 -1.87
N ASN A 91 11.68 3.87 -3.08
CA ASN A 91 11.87 4.82 -4.18
C ASN A 91 11.33 6.21 -3.85
N SER A 92 10.20 6.30 -3.11
CA SER A 92 9.61 7.59 -2.71
C SER A 92 10.59 8.46 -1.93
N VAL A 93 11.41 7.83 -1.07
CA VAL A 93 12.50 8.49 -0.33
C VAL A 93 13.60 8.96 -1.28
N ARG A 94 13.97 8.12 -2.25
CA ARG A 94 15.03 8.42 -3.21
C ARG A 94 14.66 9.53 -4.19
N TYR A 95 13.39 9.68 -4.53
CA TYR A 95 12.91 10.76 -5.39
C TYR A 95 13.18 12.15 -4.80
N GLU A 96 13.11 12.29 -3.47
CA GLU A 96 13.42 13.53 -2.75
C GLU A 96 14.92 13.67 -2.36
N GLY A 97 15.79 12.80 -2.87
CA GLY A 97 17.23 12.82 -2.53
C GLY A 97 17.55 12.30 -1.13
N GLY A 98 16.56 11.81 -0.39
CA GLY A 98 16.76 11.18 0.92
C GLY A 98 17.47 9.83 0.82
N GLU A 99 17.97 9.31 1.93
CA GLU A 99 18.64 8.01 2.02
C GLU A 99 17.75 7.00 2.73
N VAL A 100 17.92 5.70 2.39
CA VAL A 100 17.12 4.62 2.96
C VAL A 100 17.96 3.76 3.89
N VAL A 101 17.50 3.58 5.12
CA VAL A 101 17.98 2.54 6.02
C VAL A 101 16.93 1.41 6.03
N PHE A 102 17.32 0.24 5.54
CA PHE A 102 16.41 -0.90 5.50
C PHE A 102 16.30 -1.54 6.89
N ALA A 103 15.07 -1.66 7.40
CA ALA A 103 14.79 -2.46 8.59
C ALA A 103 14.58 -3.92 8.21
N ASP A 104 15.00 -4.83 9.10
CA ASP A 104 14.61 -6.23 9.02
C ASP A 104 13.11 -6.40 9.35
N VAL A 105 12.60 -7.60 9.20
CA VAL A 105 11.20 -7.95 9.51
C VAL A 105 11.14 -9.22 10.35
N ASP A 106 10.02 -9.44 11.01
CA ASP A 106 9.70 -10.73 11.60
C ASP A 106 9.56 -11.79 10.48
N PRO A 107 10.35 -12.86 10.50
CA PRO A 107 10.31 -13.89 9.46
C PRO A 107 9.00 -14.69 9.40
N ALA A 108 8.15 -14.60 10.42
CA ALA A 108 6.86 -15.27 10.43
C ALA A 108 5.74 -14.44 9.76
N THR A 109 5.88 -13.12 9.72
CA THR A 109 4.84 -12.22 9.24
C THR A 109 5.27 -11.31 8.07
N GLY A 110 6.57 -11.07 7.92
CA GLY A 110 7.11 -10.09 6.98
C GLY A 110 6.94 -8.63 7.42
N LEU A 111 6.50 -8.40 8.65
CA LEU A 111 6.23 -7.06 9.19
C LEU A 111 7.43 -6.50 9.97
N MET A 112 7.61 -5.17 9.92
CA MET A 112 8.52 -4.44 10.80
C MET A 112 8.03 -4.55 12.25
N THR A 113 8.96 -4.78 13.19
CA THR A 113 8.70 -4.83 14.63
C THR A 113 9.43 -3.71 15.37
N PRO A 114 9.08 -3.40 16.62
CA PRO A 114 9.85 -2.45 17.43
C PRO A 114 11.34 -2.80 17.52
N GLN A 115 11.67 -4.09 17.60
CA GLN A 115 13.06 -4.58 17.69
C GLN A 115 13.82 -4.35 16.39
N THR A 116 13.20 -4.68 15.23
CA THR A 116 13.83 -4.49 13.92
C THR A 116 13.95 -3.00 13.57
N LEU A 117 13.01 -2.16 14.02
CA LEU A 117 13.12 -0.70 13.93
C LEU A 117 14.27 -0.16 14.77
N ALA A 118 14.40 -0.57 16.03
CA ALA A 118 15.48 -0.13 16.90
C ALA A 118 16.85 -0.48 16.32
N GLU A 119 17.00 -1.66 15.72
CA GLU A 119 18.21 -2.06 14.99
C GLU A 119 18.49 -1.15 13.79
N ALA A 120 17.47 -0.85 12.98
CA ALA A 120 17.61 0.04 11.84
C ALA A 120 18.00 1.47 12.27
N LEU A 121 17.39 2.01 13.34
CA LEU A 121 17.73 3.32 13.89
C LEU A 121 19.18 3.38 14.39
N ARG A 122 19.70 2.31 15.02
CA ARG A 122 21.14 2.23 15.38
C ARG A 122 22.03 2.27 14.12
N ARG A 123 21.66 1.58 13.04
CA ARG A 123 22.39 1.58 11.77
C ARG A 123 22.34 2.93 11.04
N ALA A 124 21.36 3.79 11.34
CA ALA A 124 21.32 5.15 10.83
C ALA A 124 22.51 6.00 11.32
N GLY A 125 23.22 5.57 12.38
CA GLY A 125 24.53 6.10 12.75
C GLY A 125 24.56 7.58 13.14
N GLY A 126 23.45 8.11 13.68
CA GLY A 126 23.33 9.54 14.05
C GLY A 126 22.87 10.43 12.88
N ALA A 127 22.63 9.89 11.70
CA ALA A 127 21.97 10.64 10.64
C ALA A 127 20.55 11.05 11.06
N ARG A 128 20.10 12.21 10.58
CA ARG A 128 18.74 12.68 10.87
C ARG A 128 17.70 11.79 10.21
N VAL A 129 16.95 11.06 11.02
CA VAL A 129 15.83 10.24 10.53
C VAL A 129 14.61 11.13 10.41
N ARG A 130 14.06 11.27 9.20
CA ARG A 130 12.87 12.09 8.93
C ARG A 130 11.58 11.31 9.14
N ALA A 131 11.54 10.06 8.66
CA ALA A 131 10.36 9.22 8.76
C ALA A 131 10.69 7.73 8.91
N VAL A 132 9.75 7.00 9.50
CA VAL A 132 9.68 5.54 9.50
C VAL A 132 8.46 5.15 8.67
N LEU A 133 8.63 4.26 7.68
CA LEU A 133 7.58 3.84 6.76
C LEU A 133 7.21 2.35 6.98
N PRO A 134 6.47 2.00 8.05
CA PRO A 134 5.99 0.62 8.21
C PRO A 134 5.04 0.25 7.08
N VAL A 135 5.15 -1.00 6.62
CA VAL A 135 4.33 -1.54 5.53
C VAL A 135 3.33 -2.55 6.08
N HIS A 136 2.06 -2.37 5.75
CA HIS A 136 0.98 -3.27 6.14
C HIS A 136 0.84 -4.43 5.15
N LEU A 137 1.85 -5.31 5.14
CA LEU A 137 1.99 -6.37 4.16
C LEU A 137 0.78 -7.31 4.14
N GLY A 138 0.22 -7.54 2.94
CA GLY A 138 -0.93 -8.43 2.74
C GLY A 138 -2.24 -7.96 3.36
N GLY A 139 -2.27 -6.78 3.98
CA GLY A 139 -3.41 -6.24 4.73
C GLY A 139 -3.26 -6.38 6.25
N MET A 140 -2.17 -7.01 6.72
CA MET A 140 -1.85 -7.10 8.15
C MET A 140 -1.03 -5.89 8.58
N THR A 141 -1.30 -5.36 9.75
CA THR A 141 -0.53 -4.24 10.32
C THR A 141 0.36 -4.74 11.46
N GLY A 142 1.58 -4.18 11.52
CA GLY A 142 2.46 -4.35 12.67
C GLY A 142 1.98 -3.55 13.88
N GLU A 143 2.70 -3.67 14.97
CA GLU A 143 2.42 -2.98 16.25
C GLU A 143 2.83 -1.50 16.19
N LEU A 144 1.96 -0.63 15.64
CA LEU A 144 2.24 0.81 15.54
C LEU A 144 2.42 1.47 16.90
N SER A 145 1.75 0.97 17.94
CA SER A 145 1.91 1.42 19.32
C SER A 145 3.35 1.26 19.85
N GLY A 146 4.07 0.24 19.38
CA GLY A 146 5.49 0.04 19.69
C GLY A 146 6.46 0.75 18.73
N LEU A 147 6.08 0.94 17.46
CA LEU A 147 6.91 1.62 16.46
C LEU A 147 6.96 3.14 16.67
N ARG A 148 5.82 3.76 16.98
CA ARG A 148 5.68 5.21 17.11
C ARG A 148 6.63 5.81 18.17
N PRO A 149 6.69 5.31 19.42
CA PRO A 149 7.59 5.87 20.43
C PRO A 149 9.07 5.83 20.01
N ALA A 150 9.49 4.75 19.35
CA ALA A 150 10.85 4.62 18.84
C ALA A 150 11.16 5.63 17.72
N ALA A 151 10.19 5.86 16.81
CA ALA A 151 10.31 6.87 15.76
C ALA A 151 10.38 8.29 16.35
N GLU A 152 9.49 8.62 17.29
CA GLU A 152 9.46 9.92 17.98
C GLU A 152 10.74 10.21 18.75
N ALA A 153 11.29 9.21 19.44
CA ALA A 153 12.58 9.33 20.14
C ALA A 153 13.75 9.61 19.18
N ALA A 154 13.64 9.21 17.92
CA ALA A 154 14.59 9.53 16.85
C ALA A 154 14.27 10.84 16.11
N GLY A 155 13.23 11.59 16.53
CA GLY A 155 12.76 12.81 15.87
C GLY A 155 12.06 12.56 14.54
N ALA A 156 11.62 11.32 14.28
CA ALA A 156 11.00 10.91 13.04
C ALA A 156 9.46 10.81 13.16
N VAL A 157 8.76 11.02 12.06
CA VAL A 157 7.32 10.75 11.96
C VAL A 157 7.07 9.35 11.40
N VAL A 158 5.87 8.80 11.65
CA VAL A 158 5.43 7.55 11.05
C VAL A 158 4.57 7.86 9.83
N ILE A 159 4.90 7.25 8.68
CA ILE A 159 4.10 7.25 7.44
C ILE A 159 3.73 5.79 7.15
N GLU A 160 2.45 5.43 7.26
CA GLU A 160 1.99 4.07 6.98
C GLU A 160 1.96 3.82 5.46
N ASP A 161 2.72 2.84 4.97
CA ASP A 161 2.43 2.26 3.66
C ASP A 161 1.27 1.26 3.82
N ALA A 162 0.08 1.78 3.69
CA ALA A 162 -1.19 1.06 3.82
C ALA A 162 -1.75 0.60 2.46
N CYS A 163 -0.91 0.51 1.42
CA CYS A 163 -1.33 0.12 0.05
C CYS A 163 -2.01 -1.25 -0.03
N HIS A 164 -1.90 -2.08 1.00
CA HIS A 164 -2.55 -3.39 1.10
C HIS A 164 -3.68 -3.43 2.15
N ALA A 165 -3.95 -2.33 2.88
CA ALA A 165 -4.66 -2.41 4.15
C ALA A 165 -5.94 -1.55 4.24
N LEU A 166 -6.50 -1.10 3.11
CA LEU A 166 -7.78 -0.37 3.14
C LEU A 166 -8.89 -1.30 3.68
N GLY A 167 -9.44 -0.93 4.84
CA GLY A 167 -10.45 -1.69 5.56
C GLY A 167 -9.93 -2.57 6.69
N THR A 168 -8.62 -2.67 6.90
CA THR A 168 -8.01 -3.30 8.09
C THR A 168 -8.38 -2.51 9.34
N ARG A 169 -8.67 -3.22 10.42
CA ARG A 169 -8.97 -2.63 11.72
C ARG A 169 -7.94 -3.07 12.77
N THR A 170 -7.67 -2.17 13.70
CA THR A 170 -6.81 -2.38 14.86
C THR A 170 -7.54 -1.92 16.12
N PRO A 171 -7.02 -2.19 17.33
CA PRO A 171 -7.59 -1.63 18.56
C PRO A 171 -7.65 -0.09 18.57
N GLU A 172 -6.75 0.58 17.85
CA GLU A 172 -6.70 2.03 17.73
C GLU A 172 -7.67 2.59 16.67
N GLY A 173 -8.31 1.74 15.91
CA GLY A 173 -9.25 2.12 14.85
C GLY A 173 -8.90 1.55 13.48
N PRO A 174 -9.57 1.99 12.41
CA PRO A 174 -9.25 1.56 11.06
C PRO A 174 -7.88 2.08 10.61
N VAL A 175 -7.16 1.28 9.82
CA VAL A 175 -5.94 1.73 9.14
C VAL A 175 -6.29 2.93 8.26
N GLY A 176 -5.47 3.97 8.35
CA GLY A 176 -5.72 5.26 7.70
C GLY A 176 -6.38 6.30 8.62
N ALA A 177 -6.84 5.93 9.83
CA ALA A 177 -7.30 6.90 10.83
C ALA A 177 -6.16 7.80 11.35
N CYS A 178 -4.92 7.44 11.06
CA CYS A 178 -3.73 8.16 11.52
C CYS A 178 -3.69 8.40 13.04
N ALA A 179 -4.17 7.42 13.83
CA ALA A 179 -4.16 7.49 15.28
C ALA A 179 -2.73 7.40 15.86
N ARG A 180 -1.84 6.72 15.16
CA ARG A 180 -0.44 6.49 15.55
C ARG A 180 0.58 6.90 14.49
N SER A 181 0.14 7.56 13.41
CA SER A 181 0.97 8.01 12.31
C SER A 181 0.65 9.46 11.94
N ALA A 182 1.53 10.11 11.20
CA ALA A 182 1.25 11.41 10.59
C ALA A 182 0.42 11.28 9.32
N LEU A 183 0.68 10.22 8.54
CA LEU A 183 0.11 9.98 7.22
C LEU A 183 -0.08 8.47 6.99
N ALA A 184 -1.09 8.09 6.21
CA ALA A 184 -1.24 6.73 5.68
C ALA A 184 -1.51 6.77 4.17
N CYS A 185 -0.78 5.94 3.41
CA CYS A 185 -0.79 5.90 1.95
C CYS A 185 -1.53 4.67 1.45
N PHE A 186 -2.44 4.85 0.50
CA PHE A 186 -3.25 3.78 -0.11
C PHE A 186 -2.98 3.66 -1.61
N SER A 187 -3.25 2.48 -2.15
CA SER A 187 -3.21 2.18 -3.59
C SER A 187 -4.54 1.60 -4.05
N PHE A 188 -4.97 2.02 -5.23
CA PHE A 188 -6.18 1.52 -5.89
C PHE A 188 -5.84 0.83 -7.23
N HIS A 189 -4.63 0.25 -7.33
CA HIS A 189 -4.24 -0.62 -8.44
C HIS A 189 -5.20 -1.83 -8.54
N PRO A 190 -5.46 -2.41 -9.73
CA PRO A 190 -6.49 -3.43 -9.97
C PRO A 190 -6.53 -4.60 -9.00
N VAL A 191 -5.39 -5.07 -8.50
CA VAL A 191 -5.35 -6.22 -7.58
C VAL A 191 -5.68 -5.87 -6.12
N LYS A 192 -5.84 -4.56 -5.77
CA LYS A 192 -6.10 -4.12 -4.40
C LYS A 192 -7.55 -4.43 -3.94
N THR A 193 -7.87 -4.08 -2.70
CA THR A 193 -9.20 -4.34 -2.12
C THR A 193 -10.32 -3.61 -2.85
N ILE A 194 -10.06 -2.40 -3.34
CA ILE A 194 -10.83 -1.66 -4.35
C ILE A 194 -9.88 -1.20 -5.46
N CYS A 195 -10.40 -0.90 -6.63
CA CYS A 195 -9.58 -0.43 -7.74
C CYS A 195 -10.17 0.77 -8.47
N THR A 196 -9.27 1.59 -9.04
CA THR A 196 -9.62 2.69 -9.95
C THR A 196 -8.92 2.56 -11.31
N GLY A 197 -8.34 1.39 -11.62
CA GLY A 197 -7.39 1.19 -12.72
C GLY A 197 -5.99 1.59 -12.26
N GLU A 198 -5.71 2.86 -12.15
CA GLU A 198 -4.62 3.42 -11.37
C GLU A 198 -5.18 4.43 -10.37
N GLY A 199 -4.57 4.55 -9.20
CA GLY A 199 -4.99 5.48 -8.17
C GLY A 199 -4.32 5.23 -6.84
N GLY A 200 -4.38 6.25 -5.99
CA GLY A 200 -3.91 6.20 -4.60
C GLY A 200 -4.54 7.31 -3.78
N ALA A 201 -4.27 7.29 -2.50
CA ALA A 201 -4.67 8.35 -1.58
C ALA A 201 -3.69 8.45 -0.42
N VAL A 202 -3.65 9.62 0.19
CA VAL A 202 -2.99 9.85 1.48
C VAL A 202 -4.03 10.36 2.46
N THR A 203 -4.12 9.77 3.64
CA THR A 203 -4.96 10.26 4.75
C THR A 203 -4.10 10.90 5.83
N THR A 204 -4.65 11.89 6.53
CA THR A 204 -4.00 12.59 7.65
C THR A 204 -5.00 13.31 8.53
N ASN A 205 -4.61 13.59 9.77
CA ASN A 205 -5.37 14.46 10.69
C ASN A 205 -4.79 15.89 10.77
N ASP A 206 -3.67 16.13 10.11
CA ASP A 206 -2.98 17.43 10.09
C ASP A 206 -3.40 18.23 8.85
N ALA A 207 -4.01 19.41 9.10
CA ALA A 207 -4.48 20.29 8.03
C ALA A 207 -3.32 20.85 7.17
N ALA A 208 -2.16 21.12 7.78
CA ALA A 208 -1.01 21.65 7.05
C ALA A 208 -0.41 20.59 6.13
N LEU A 209 -0.37 19.31 6.57
CA LEU A 209 0.05 18.20 5.70
C LEU A 209 -0.95 17.99 4.56
N ALA A 210 -2.27 18.03 4.83
CA ALA A 210 -3.29 17.91 3.79
C ALA A 210 -3.17 19.00 2.72
N GLU A 211 -2.88 20.24 3.14
CA GLU A 211 -2.65 21.37 2.24
C GLU A 211 -1.40 21.15 1.37
N ARG A 212 -0.27 20.76 1.96
CA ARG A 212 0.96 20.44 1.21
C ARG A 212 0.73 19.32 0.20
N LEU A 213 0.02 18.25 0.59
CA LEU A 213 -0.32 17.15 -0.32
C LEU A 213 -1.10 17.63 -1.54
N ARG A 214 -2.13 18.52 -1.35
CA ARG A 214 -2.90 19.11 -2.45
C ARG A 214 -2.06 20.02 -3.33
N LEU A 215 -1.18 20.80 -2.74
CA LEU A 215 -0.25 21.68 -3.44
C LEU A 215 0.69 20.87 -4.34
N TYR A 216 1.41 19.90 -3.76
CA TYR A 216 2.38 19.09 -4.50
C TYR A 216 1.73 18.17 -5.54
N ARG A 217 0.53 17.67 -5.28
CA ARG A 217 -0.26 16.91 -6.25
C ARG A 217 -0.59 17.69 -7.53
N SER A 218 -0.63 19.02 -7.43
CA SER A 218 -1.09 19.92 -8.49
C SER A 218 -0.04 20.97 -8.84
N HIS A 219 1.17 20.53 -9.20
CA HIS A 219 2.31 21.33 -9.69
C HIS A 219 2.90 22.32 -8.68
N GLY A 220 2.55 22.29 -7.40
CA GLY A 220 2.96 23.34 -6.45
C GLY A 220 2.22 24.68 -6.66
N ILE A 221 1.12 24.65 -7.41
CA ILE A 221 0.36 25.84 -7.80
C ILE A 221 -0.78 26.11 -6.82
N THR A 222 -0.92 27.38 -6.39
CA THR A 222 -2.10 27.88 -5.69
C THR A 222 -2.88 28.88 -6.56
N ARG A 223 -4.21 28.85 -6.43
CA ARG A 223 -5.14 29.86 -6.97
C ARG A 223 -5.87 30.60 -5.85
N ASP A 224 -5.49 30.35 -4.61
CA ASP A 224 -6.03 31.03 -3.44
C ASP A 224 -5.43 32.44 -3.35
N ALA A 225 -6.26 33.44 -3.61
CA ALA A 225 -5.87 34.82 -3.60
C ALA A 225 -5.31 35.32 -2.24
N ALA A 226 -5.70 34.66 -1.13
CA ALA A 226 -5.16 34.97 0.20
C ALA A 226 -3.67 34.64 0.32
N ARG A 227 -3.17 33.76 -0.54
CA ARG A 227 -1.81 33.22 -0.54
C ARG A 227 -0.89 33.85 -1.58
N PHE A 228 -1.40 34.73 -2.44
CA PHE A 228 -0.59 35.36 -3.46
C PHE A 228 0.48 36.27 -2.87
N GLU A 229 1.72 36.07 -3.28
CA GLU A 229 2.89 36.83 -2.84
C GLU A 229 3.12 38.09 -3.70
N ASP A 230 2.92 38.01 -5.02
CA ASP A 230 2.99 39.15 -5.93
C ASP A 230 1.66 39.92 -5.94
N ARG A 231 1.51 40.78 -4.94
CA ARG A 231 0.26 41.55 -4.75
C ARG A 231 0.00 42.56 -5.85
N GLU A 232 1.04 43.06 -6.50
CA GLU A 232 0.92 44.06 -7.56
C GLU A 232 0.39 43.41 -8.85
N ALA A 233 0.98 42.30 -9.29
CA ALA A 233 0.58 41.65 -10.53
C ALA A 233 -0.70 40.81 -10.37
N ALA A 234 -0.94 40.26 -9.16
CA ALA A 234 -2.06 39.40 -8.87
C ALA A 234 -3.41 40.11 -8.78
N PHE A 235 -3.44 41.40 -8.52
CA PHE A 235 -4.68 42.12 -8.24
C PHE A 235 -4.81 43.35 -9.16
N ASP A 236 -6.06 43.65 -9.56
CA ASP A 236 -6.45 44.88 -10.26
C ASP A 236 -7.66 45.49 -9.53
N GLY A 237 -7.57 46.76 -9.18
CA GLY A 237 -8.64 47.45 -8.44
C GLY A 237 -9.04 46.81 -7.11
N GLY A 238 -8.15 46.04 -6.48
CA GLY A 238 -8.38 45.28 -5.25
C GLY A 238 -9.02 43.90 -5.43
N ALA A 239 -9.37 43.52 -6.65
CA ALA A 239 -9.87 42.17 -6.99
C ALA A 239 -8.73 41.32 -7.55
N ALA A 240 -8.70 40.02 -7.18
CA ALA A 240 -7.75 39.06 -7.72
C ALA A 240 -8.00 38.83 -9.22
N ASN A 241 -6.95 38.87 -10.02
CA ASN A 241 -7.03 38.56 -11.44
C ASN A 241 -7.49 37.10 -11.66
N PRO A 242 -8.56 36.85 -12.46
CA PRO A 242 -9.17 35.50 -12.57
C PRO A 242 -8.27 34.47 -13.25
N TRP A 243 -7.24 34.89 -13.97
CA TRP A 243 -6.25 33.99 -14.58
C TRP A 243 -5.02 33.77 -13.72
N TRP A 244 -4.84 34.52 -12.60
CA TRP A 244 -3.64 34.45 -11.78
C TRP A 244 -3.51 33.18 -10.99
N TYR A 245 -2.32 32.69 -10.89
CA TYR A 245 -1.90 31.63 -10.00
C TYR A 245 -0.42 31.79 -9.67
N GLU A 246 0.01 31.18 -8.60
CA GLU A 246 1.42 31.18 -8.19
C GLU A 246 1.90 29.78 -7.92
N GLU A 247 3.13 29.48 -8.35
CA GLU A 247 3.85 28.26 -8.03
C GLU A 247 4.72 28.52 -6.81
N HIS A 248 4.33 27.93 -5.65
CA HIS A 248 5.02 28.18 -4.38
C HIS A 248 6.08 27.12 -4.06
N ASP A 249 6.08 25.96 -4.72
CA ASP A 249 7.08 24.90 -4.61
C ASP A 249 7.00 23.98 -5.84
N LEU A 250 8.01 23.15 -6.04
CA LEU A 250 7.96 22.14 -7.09
C LEU A 250 6.96 21.04 -6.74
N GLY A 251 6.00 20.83 -7.65
CA GLY A 251 5.01 19.78 -7.55
C GLY A 251 4.87 18.99 -8.85
N TRP A 252 3.91 18.07 -8.88
CA TRP A 252 3.71 17.15 -9.99
C TRP A 252 2.28 17.17 -10.49
N ASN A 253 2.03 16.62 -11.66
CA ASN A 253 0.69 16.26 -12.08
C ASN A 253 0.36 14.85 -11.58
N TYR A 254 0.01 14.75 -10.29
CA TYR A 254 -0.39 13.50 -9.64
C TYR A 254 -1.90 13.41 -9.37
N ARG A 255 -2.70 14.26 -10.02
CA ARG A 255 -4.15 14.29 -9.87
C ARG A 255 -4.81 12.98 -10.33
N LEU A 256 -5.78 12.51 -9.57
CA LEU A 256 -6.70 11.46 -10.00
C LEU A 256 -7.88 12.12 -10.74
N PRO A 257 -8.19 11.76 -11.99
CA PRO A 257 -9.31 12.36 -12.72
C PRO A 257 -10.66 11.90 -12.18
N ASP A 258 -11.70 12.71 -12.39
CA ASP A 258 -13.08 12.45 -11.93
C ASP A 258 -13.62 11.11 -12.43
N VAL A 259 -13.30 10.70 -13.64
CA VAL A 259 -13.68 9.40 -14.20
C VAL A 259 -13.22 8.24 -13.32
N LEU A 260 -11.99 8.30 -12.80
CA LEU A 260 -11.46 7.27 -11.91
C LEU A 260 -11.95 7.44 -10.46
N CYS A 261 -12.25 8.69 -10.04
CA CYS A 261 -12.92 8.93 -8.76
C CYS A 261 -14.34 8.37 -8.74
N ALA A 262 -15.07 8.40 -9.86
CA ALA A 262 -16.38 7.77 -9.99
C ALA A 262 -16.30 6.24 -9.76
N LEU A 263 -15.32 5.59 -10.39
CA LEU A 263 -15.06 4.18 -10.15
C LEU A 263 -14.71 3.92 -8.69
N GLY A 264 -13.82 4.74 -8.11
CA GLY A 264 -13.40 4.65 -6.70
C GLY A 264 -14.57 4.76 -5.73
N LEU A 265 -15.50 5.67 -5.94
CA LEU A 265 -16.71 5.83 -5.14
C LEU A 265 -17.62 4.59 -5.21
N SER A 266 -17.87 4.07 -6.40
CA SER A 266 -18.65 2.85 -6.60
C SER A 266 -18.01 1.64 -5.92
N GLN A 267 -16.70 1.47 -6.07
CA GLN A 267 -15.93 0.38 -5.45
C GLN A 267 -15.89 0.52 -3.92
N LEU A 268 -15.72 1.74 -3.38
CA LEU A 268 -15.66 1.99 -1.95
C LEU A 268 -17.00 1.66 -1.26
N ALA A 269 -18.12 1.93 -1.90
CA ALA A 269 -19.44 1.56 -1.41
C ALA A 269 -19.62 0.04 -1.22
N LYS A 270 -18.85 -0.77 -1.95
CA LYS A 270 -18.88 -2.24 -1.89
C LYS A 270 -17.79 -2.85 -1.02
N LEU A 271 -16.90 -2.04 -0.43
CA LEU A 271 -15.71 -2.50 0.27
C LEU A 271 -16.04 -3.58 1.31
N ASP A 272 -17.05 -3.39 2.15
CA ASP A 272 -17.39 -4.36 3.21
C ASP A 272 -17.80 -5.73 2.64
N ARG A 273 -18.58 -5.74 1.57
CA ARG A 273 -18.97 -6.98 0.87
C ARG A 273 -17.75 -7.68 0.25
N LEU A 274 -16.86 -6.92 -0.39
CA LEU A 274 -15.63 -7.46 -0.97
C LEU A 274 -14.69 -8.05 0.09
N LEU A 275 -14.57 -7.38 1.23
CA LEU A 275 -13.78 -7.86 2.37
C LEU A 275 -14.40 -9.09 3.03
N ALA A 276 -15.71 -9.11 3.22
CA ALA A 276 -16.41 -10.29 3.76
C ALA A 276 -16.16 -11.52 2.88
N ARG A 277 -16.16 -11.34 1.54
CA ARG A 277 -15.84 -12.44 0.62
C ARG A 277 -14.39 -12.93 0.77
N ARG A 278 -13.42 -12.03 0.91
CA ARG A 278 -12.00 -12.39 1.13
C ARG A 278 -11.81 -13.13 2.46
N ARG A 279 -12.48 -12.70 3.55
CA ARG A 279 -12.44 -13.40 4.84
C ARG A 279 -13.04 -14.81 4.75
N ARG A 280 -14.13 -14.97 4.00
CA ARG A 280 -14.70 -16.32 3.76
C ARG A 280 -13.70 -17.24 3.06
N LEU A 281 -13.03 -16.76 2.01
CA LEU A 281 -12.02 -17.52 1.28
C LEU A 281 -10.80 -17.84 2.16
N GLU A 282 -10.38 -16.88 3.01
CA GLU A 282 -9.31 -17.11 3.99
C GLU A 282 -9.63 -18.24 4.95
N THR A 283 -10.84 -18.23 5.53
CA THR A 283 -11.29 -19.31 6.43
C THR A 283 -11.19 -20.67 5.74
N LEU A 284 -11.70 -20.78 4.51
CA LEU A 284 -11.61 -22.01 3.74
C LEU A 284 -10.16 -22.44 3.46
N TYR A 285 -9.27 -21.47 3.16
CA TYR A 285 -7.85 -21.76 2.98
C TYR A 285 -7.20 -22.29 4.25
N ARG A 286 -7.47 -21.68 5.41
CA ARG A 286 -6.93 -22.14 6.69
C ARG A 286 -7.35 -23.56 7.01
N GLU A 287 -8.62 -23.91 6.75
CA GLU A 287 -9.16 -25.26 6.89
C GLU A 287 -8.50 -26.25 5.91
N ALA A 288 -8.48 -25.92 4.61
CA ALA A 288 -7.99 -26.80 3.57
C ALA A 288 -6.47 -27.08 3.63
N LEU A 289 -5.69 -26.14 4.19
CA LEU A 289 -4.24 -26.26 4.28
C LEU A 289 -3.76 -26.93 5.59
N GLN A 290 -4.64 -27.22 6.56
CA GLN A 290 -4.25 -27.88 7.83
C GLN A 290 -3.50 -29.20 7.61
N GLY A 291 -3.93 -30.01 6.64
CA GLY A 291 -3.31 -31.29 6.30
C GLY A 291 -1.91 -31.18 5.64
N LEU A 292 -1.45 -30.00 5.32
CA LEU A 292 -0.13 -29.75 4.72
C LEU A 292 0.92 -29.30 5.74
N ALA A 293 0.56 -29.15 7.01
CA ALA A 293 1.52 -28.86 8.07
C ALA A 293 2.47 -30.05 8.30
N PRO A 294 3.75 -29.81 8.67
CA PRO A 294 4.38 -28.51 8.94
C PRO A 294 4.97 -27.83 7.70
N HIS A 295 4.94 -28.45 6.52
CA HIS A 295 5.58 -27.92 5.31
C HIS A 295 4.95 -26.61 4.82
N VAL A 296 3.62 -26.44 5.00
CA VAL A 296 2.89 -25.21 4.68
C VAL A 296 2.36 -24.59 5.97
N ARG A 297 2.72 -23.35 6.22
CA ARG A 297 2.26 -22.56 7.36
C ARG A 297 1.50 -21.34 6.88
N THR A 298 0.29 -21.13 7.40
CA THR A 298 -0.45 -19.89 7.17
C THR A 298 0.04 -18.80 8.11
N ILE A 299 0.09 -17.54 7.62
CA ILE A 299 0.49 -16.41 8.45
C ILE A 299 -0.69 -16.00 9.34
N ALA A 300 -0.47 -15.97 10.65
CA ALA A 300 -1.45 -15.47 11.61
C ALA A 300 -1.40 -13.93 11.66
N PRO A 301 -2.54 -13.24 11.68
CA PRO A 301 -2.55 -11.80 11.94
C PRO A 301 -1.96 -11.50 13.33
N PRO A 302 -1.24 -10.37 13.48
CA PRO A 302 -0.82 -9.92 14.80
C PRO A 302 -2.01 -9.73 15.77
N PRO A 303 -1.81 -9.86 17.08
CA PRO A 303 -2.87 -9.67 18.07
C PRO A 303 -3.61 -8.35 17.88
N GLY A 304 -4.95 -8.40 17.87
CA GLY A 304 -5.80 -7.22 17.68
C GLY A 304 -5.94 -6.73 16.23
N CYS A 305 -5.21 -7.29 15.27
CA CYS A 305 -5.39 -6.96 13.86
C CYS A 305 -6.54 -7.78 13.25
N ASP A 306 -7.57 -7.09 12.73
CA ASP A 306 -8.61 -7.66 11.84
C ASP A 306 -8.27 -7.24 10.40
N PRO A 307 -7.56 -8.10 9.62
CA PRO A 307 -6.98 -7.69 8.36
C PRO A 307 -8.00 -7.62 7.24
N ALA A 308 -7.86 -6.58 6.41
CA ALA A 308 -8.45 -6.53 5.07
C ALA A 308 -7.54 -7.26 4.10
N LEU A 309 -7.57 -8.58 4.09
CA LEU A 309 -6.61 -9.39 3.35
C LEU A 309 -6.61 -9.05 1.86
N HIS A 310 -5.54 -8.40 1.44
CA HIS A 310 -5.21 -8.18 0.04
C HIS A 310 -4.55 -9.42 -0.57
N LEU A 311 -3.65 -10.08 0.16
CA LEU A 311 -2.93 -11.28 -0.24
C LEU A 311 -3.23 -12.41 0.74
N PHE A 312 -3.26 -13.64 0.24
CA PHE A 312 -3.18 -14.83 1.06
C PHE A 312 -1.79 -15.44 0.88
N GLN A 313 -0.91 -15.14 1.83
CA GLN A 313 0.47 -15.60 1.84
C GLN A 313 0.62 -16.82 2.73
N VAL A 314 1.38 -17.79 2.26
CA VAL A 314 1.81 -18.95 3.03
C VAL A 314 3.33 -19.00 3.09
N LEU A 315 3.86 -19.61 4.14
CA LEU A 315 5.28 -19.91 4.29
C LEU A 315 5.47 -21.40 4.04
N ILE A 316 6.31 -21.72 3.07
CA ILE A 316 6.56 -23.10 2.62
C ILE A 316 8.03 -23.43 2.86
N ASP A 317 8.29 -24.55 3.51
CA ASP A 317 9.62 -25.14 3.60
C ASP A 317 9.92 -25.94 2.32
N PHE A 318 10.36 -25.22 1.29
CA PHE A 318 10.66 -25.83 -0.01
C PHE A 318 11.81 -26.83 0.06
N GLU A 319 12.77 -26.63 0.97
CA GLU A 319 13.90 -27.52 1.14
C GLU A 319 13.44 -28.87 1.72
N ALA A 320 12.64 -28.84 2.78
CA ALA A 320 12.05 -30.06 3.36
C ALA A 320 11.08 -30.77 2.39
N ALA A 321 10.44 -30.03 1.48
CA ALA A 321 9.59 -30.60 0.43
C ALA A 321 10.41 -31.10 -0.80
N GLY A 322 11.73 -30.99 -0.77
CA GLY A 322 12.61 -31.49 -1.84
C GLY A 322 12.47 -30.80 -3.20
N LEU A 323 11.97 -29.55 -3.24
CA LEU A 323 11.82 -28.78 -4.49
C LEU A 323 12.14 -27.31 -4.27
N SER A 324 12.46 -26.61 -5.36
CA SER A 324 12.61 -25.14 -5.33
C SER A 324 11.26 -24.45 -5.45
N ARG A 325 11.15 -23.21 -4.93
CA ARG A 325 9.95 -22.36 -5.14
C ARG A 325 9.62 -22.21 -6.63
N ARG A 326 10.64 -22.08 -7.50
CA ARG A 326 10.44 -22.01 -8.95
C ARG A 326 9.69 -23.23 -9.47
N GLN A 327 10.14 -24.43 -9.10
CA GLN A 327 9.50 -25.67 -9.51
C GLN A 327 8.06 -25.76 -8.98
N ALA A 328 7.82 -25.36 -7.72
CA ALA A 328 6.48 -25.32 -7.16
C ALA A 328 5.55 -24.38 -7.96
N MET A 329 6.00 -23.17 -8.26
CA MET A 329 5.24 -22.20 -9.05
C MET A 329 4.96 -22.69 -10.48
N GLU A 330 5.95 -23.31 -11.15
CA GLU A 330 5.79 -23.87 -12.49
C GLU A 330 4.77 -25.03 -12.48
N ARG A 331 4.85 -25.93 -11.50
CA ARG A 331 3.90 -27.07 -11.36
C ARG A 331 2.47 -26.60 -11.02
N LEU A 332 2.33 -25.56 -10.18
CA LEU A 332 1.02 -24.94 -9.90
C LEU A 332 0.45 -24.25 -11.15
N LYS A 333 1.28 -23.53 -11.89
CA LYS A 333 0.89 -22.87 -13.15
C LYS A 333 0.41 -23.88 -14.19
N ALA A 334 1.07 -25.03 -14.30
CA ALA A 334 0.66 -26.12 -15.19
C ALA A 334 -0.74 -26.67 -14.82
N ARG A 335 -1.15 -26.56 -13.54
CA ARG A 335 -2.49 -26.91 -13.04
C ARG A 335 -3.49 -25.74 -13.09
N GLY A 336 -3.14 -24.65 -13.77
CA GLY A 336 -4.00 -23.49 -13.92
C GLY A 336 -4.06 -22.58 -12.69
N ILE A 337 -3.05 -22.61 -11.80
CA ILE A 337 -2.99 -21.82 -10.57
C ILE A 337 -1.84 -20.82 -10.67
N GLY A 338 -2.18 -19.53 -10.70
CA GLY A 338 -1.23 -18.43 -10.66
C GLY A 338 -0.83 -18.11 -9.23
N THR A 339 0.48 -18.01 -8.98
CA THR A 339 1.06 -17.64 -7.68
C THR A 339 2.04 -16.49 -7.87
N GLN A 340 2.40 -15.79 -6.77
CA GLN A 340 3.33 -14.67 -6.81
C GLN A 340 4.20 -14.64 -5.55
N VAL A 341 5.29 -13.87 -5.60
CA VAL A 341 6.17 -13.63 -4.44
C VAL A 341 6.09 -12.15 -4.05
N HIS A 342 5.64 -11.87 -2.85
CA HIS A 342 5.58 -10.54 -2.26
C HIS A 342 6.45 -10.50 -1.00
N TYR A 343 7.69 -9.96 -1.05
CA TYR A 343 8.39 -9.43 -2.22
C TYR A 343 9.85 -9.91 -2.26
N ILE A 344 10.54 -9.70 -3.37
CA ILE A 344 12.01 -9.74 -3.35
C ILE A 344 12.47 -8.61 -2.42
N PRO A 345 13.31 -8.87 -1.40
CA PRO A 345 13.74 -7.83 -0.47
C PRO A 345 14.39 -6.66 -1.21
N VAL A 346 13.91 -5.43 -0.98
CA VAL A 346 14.30 -4.26 -1.76
C VAL A 346 15.80 -3.95 -1.64
N HIS A 347 16.39 -4.19 -0.47
CA HIS A 347 17.84 -4.00 -0.26
C HIS A 347 18.71 -4.91 -1.18
N ARG A 348 18.15 -6.02 -1.70
CA ARG A 348 18.81 -6.93 -2.64
C ARG A 348 18.72 -6.47 -4.10
N GLN A 349 17.90 -5.47 -4.40
CA GLN A 349 17.78 -4.96 -5.77
C GLN A 349 19.10 -4.31 -6.22
N PRO A 350 19.51 -4.47 -7.47
CA PRO A 350 20.81 -3.97 -7.96
C PRO A 350 21.06 -2.49 -7.64
N TYR A 351 20.03 -1.62 -7.79
CA TYR A 351 20.14 -0.20 -7.49
C TYR A 351 20.51 0.05 -6.01
N TYR A 352 19.85 -0.63 -5.09
CA TYR A 352 20.07 -0.45 -3.65
C TYR A 352 21.36 -1.10 -3.17
N ARG A 353 21.72 -2.27 -3.73
CA ARG A 353 23.02 -2.91 -3.45
C ARG A 353 24.19 -2.05 -3.91
N ALA A 354 24.09 -1.46 -5.11
CA ALA A 354 25.13 -0.56 -5.62
C ALA A 354 25.30 0.68 -4.73
N ARG A 355 24.19 1.16 -4.10
CA ARG A 355 24.20 2.37 -3.28
C ARG A 355 24.63 2.13 -1.84
N TYR A 356 24.14 1.06 -1.22
CA TYR A 356 24.28 0.82 0.23
C TYR A 356 25.16 -0.40 0.58
N GLY A 357 25.65 -1.12 -0.44
CA GLY A 357 26.39 -2.37 -0.23
C GLY A 357 25.49 -3.53 0.20
N GLU A 358 26.11 -4.58 0.73
CA GLU A 358 25.40 -5.73 1.27
C GLU A 358 24.94 -5.43 2.68
N VAL A 359 23.67 -5.62 2.94
CA VAL A 359 23.04 -5.44 4.27
C VAL A 359 22.47 -6.79 4.69
N ALA A 360 22.91 -7.31 5.85
CA ALA A 360 22.39 -8.57 6.41
C ALA A 360 21.06 -8.32 7.14
N LEU A 361 19.98 -8.90 6.61
CA LEU A 361 18.62 -8.82 7.17
C LEU A 361 18.03 -10.24 7.19
N PRO A 362 18.42 -11.06 8.19
CA PRO A 362 18.11 -12.49 8.21
C PRO A 362 16.59 -12.80 8.28
N GLY A 363 15.80 -11.95 8.92
CA GLY A 363 14.35 -12.08 8.97
C GLY A 363 13.72 -11.92 7.58
N ALA A 364 14.12 -10.88 6.84
CA ALA A 364 13.67 -10.64 5.47
C ALA A 364 14.11 -11.76 4.52
N ASP A 365 15.33 -12.26 4.70
CA ASP A 365 15.88 -13.34 3.89
C ASP A 365 15.11 -14.64 4.10
N ARG A 366 14.78 -14.96 5.35
CA ARG A 366 13.99 -16.15 5.69
C ARG A 366 12.55 -16.02 5.17
N PHE A 367 11.88 -14.89 5.45
CA PHE A 367 10.53 -14.65 4.93
C PHE A 367 10.48 -14.77 3.41
N TYR A 368 11.42 -14.13 2.70
CA TYR A 368 11.51 -14.20 1.24
C TYR A 368 11.73 -15.63 0.74
N ARG A 369 12.57 -16.42 1.42
CA ARG A 369 12.86 -17.80 1.01
C ARG A 369 11.61 -18.68 1.08
N GLU A 370 10.76 -18.48 2.10
CA GLU A 370 9.62 -19.33 2.40
C GLU A 370 8.29 -18.82 1.80
N THR A 371 8.14 -17.53 1.52
CA THR A 371 6.83 -16.95 1.15
C THR A 371 6.38 -17.31 -0.26
N LEU A 372 5.05 -17.57 -0.37
CA LEU A 372 4.32 -17.71 -1.62
C LEU A 372 2.91 -17.16 -1.46
N SER A 373 2.46 -16.30 -2.39
CA SER A 373 1.08 -15.79 -2.41
C SER A 373 0.21 -16.70 -3.29
N LEU A 374 -0.83 -17.26 -2.70
CA LEU A 374 -1.87 -18.05 -3.36
C LEU A 374 -2.99 -17.15 -3.88
N PRO A 375 -3.85 -17.62 -4.82
CA PRO A 375 -4.99 -16.86 -5.33
C PRO A 375 -5.91 -16.37 -4.21
N LEU A 376 -6.20 -15.06 -4.20
CA LEU A 376 -7.21 -14.49 -3.30
C LEU A 376 -7.87 -13.25 -3.93
N TYR A 377 -9.09 -13.39 -4.43
CA TYR A 377 -9.90 -12.30 -4.94
C TYR A 377 -11.40 -12.62 -4.84
N PRO A 378 -12.30 -11.63 -4.76
CA PRO A 378 -13.71 -11.86 -4.44
C PRO A 378 -14.48 -12.76 -5.42
N ALA A 379 -14.08 -12.77 -6.70
CA ALA A 379 -14.76 -13.56 -7.74
C ALA A 379 -14.40 -15.07 -7.72
N MET A 380 -13.50 -15.52 -6.83
CA MET A 380 -13.23 -16.96 -6.67
C MET A 380 -14.47 -17.67 -6.12
N ALA A 381 -14.76 -18.88 -6.61
CA ALA A 381 -15.72 -19.78 -5.97
C ALA A 381 -15.11 -20.41 -4.70
N ASP A 382 -15.95 -20.90 -3.77
CA ASP A 382 -15.47 -21.63 -2.59
C ASP A 382 -14.68 -22.89 -2.99
N ALA A 383 -15.13 -23.59 -4.03
CA ALA A 383 -14.46 -24.77 -4.59
C ALA A 383 -13.05 -24.50 -5.15
N ASP A 384 -12.78 -23.25 -5.59
CA ASP A 384 -11.45 -22.89 -6.09
C ASP A 384 -10.39 -22.99 -5.01
N VAL A 385 -10.74 -22.71 -3.75
CA VAL A 385 -9.83 -22.88 -2.60
C VAL A 385 -9.42 -24.33 -2.41
N GLY A 386 -10.37 -25.25 -2.47
CA GLY A 386 -10.09 -26.69 -2.41
C GLY A 386 -9.18 -27.17 -3.54
N ARG A 387 -9.44 -26.67 -4.77
CA ARG A 387 -8.60 -26.94 -5.95
C ARG A 387 -7.15 -26.44 -5.74
N VAL A 388 -6.97 -25.23 -5.21
CA VAL A 388 -5.62 -24.68 -4.94
C VAL A 388 -4.91 -25.49 -3.86
N ALA A 389 -5.59 -25.82 -2.75
CA ALA A 389 -5.01 -26.60 -1.66
C ALA A 389 -4.63 -28.04 -2.09
N ALA A 390 -5.49 -28.71 -2.85
CA ALA A 390 -5.20 -30.02 -3.41
C ALA A 390 -3.99 -30.00 -4.34
N ALA A 391 -3.96 -29.05 -5.28
CA ALA A 391 -2.84 -28.90 -6.19
C ALA A 391 -1.52 -28.58 -5.47
N LEU A 392 -1.56 -27.73 -4.43
CA LEU A 392 -0.38 -27.45 -3.60
C LEU A 392 0.11 -28.73 -2.89
N GLY A 393 -0.81 -29.51 -2.30
CA GLY A 393 -0.47 -30.78 -1.65
C GLY A 393 0.16 -31.82 -2.60
N GLU A 394 -0.32 -31.88 -3.86
CA GLU A 394 0.28 -32.74 -4.88
C GLU A 394 1.68 -32.27 -5.34
N VAL A 395 1.87 -30.96 -5.40
CA VAL A 395 3.15 -30.35 -5.83
C VAL A 395 4.25 -30.54 -4.79
N LEU A 396 3.87 -30.59 -3.51
CA LEU A 396 4.80 -30.73 -2.38
C LEU A 396 5.11 -32.20 -1.99
N LYS A 397 4.46 -33.17 -2.61
CA LYS A 397 4.80 -34.61 -2.52
C LYS A 397 5.87 -34.99 -3.53
#